data_c1a27f5f8bd1e80504c7cae9031c1dcf
#
_entry.id   c1a27f5f8bd1e80504c7cae9031c1dcf
#
_cell.length_a   1.000
_cell.length_b   1.000
_cell.length_c   1.000
_cell.angle_alpha   90.00
_cell.angle_beta   90.00
_cell.angle_gamma   90.00
#
_symmetry.space_group_name_H-M   'P 1'
#
loop_
_entity.id
_entity.type
_entity.pdbx_description
1 polymer ?
#
loop_
_entity_poly.entity_id
_entity_poly.type
_entity_poly.pdbx_seq_one_letter_code
_entity_poly.pdbx_strand_id
1 'polypeptide(L)' 'IKTTTFKFPVIIEKDEDGYFVADCPDLQGCHTQGKTLEGAIANIRDAIKLHVKILREDKEEIPQLEAVILTSLQIAI' A
#
# COMPACT_ATOMS: atom_id res chain seq x y z
N ILE A 1 0.95 -27.60 1.56
CA ILE A 1 1.54 -26.27 1.37
C ILE A 1 0.83 -25.27 2.29
N LYS A 2 1.61 -24.60 3.10
CA LYS A 2 1.06 -23.55 3.96
C LYS A 2 1.07 -22.22 3.25
N THR A 3 -0.08 -21.56 3.24
CA THR A 3 -0.19 -20.19 2.77
C THR A 3 -0.19 -19.26 3.96
N THR A 4 0.70 -18.29 3.98
CA THR A 4 0.72 -17.26 5.01
C THR A 4 -0.03 -16.04 4.47
N THR A 5 -1.00 -15.58 5.24
CA THR A 5 -1.78 -14.42 4.88
C THR A 5 -1.31 -13.21 5.67
N PHE A 6 -0.95 -12.15 4.95
CA PHE A 6 -0.58 -10.87 5.54
C PHE A 6 -1.67 -9.86 5.26
N LYS A 7 -1.85 -8.95 6.19
CA LYS A 7 -2.81 -7.87 6.03
C LYS A 7 -2.05 -6.55 5.96
N PHE A 8 -2.15 -5.88 4.81
CA PHE A 8 -1.48 -4.62 4.60
C PHE A 8 -2.49 -3.49 4.44
N PRO A 9 -2.38 -2.45 5.24
CA PRO A 9 -3.19 -1.25 5.02
C PRO A 9 -2.71 -0.54 3.76
N VAL A 10 -3.66 0.02 3.02
CA VAL A 10 -3.38 0.77 1.80
C VAL A 10 -4.11 2.09 1.89
N ILE A 11 -3.40 3.17 1.59
CA ILE A 11 -3.98 4.51 1.55
C ILE A 11 -4.12 4.92 0.09
N ILE A 12 -5.32 5.35 -0.30
CA ILE A 12 -5.59 5.74 -1.68
C ILE A 12 -6.07 7.19 -1.69
N GLU A 13 -5.44 7.99 -2.54
CA GLU A 13 -5.80 9.38 -2.73
C GLU A 13 -6.02 9.65 -4.20
N LYS A 14 -6.91 10.58 -4.51
CA LYS A 14 -7.11 11.03 -5.88
C LYS A 14 -6.28 12.28 -6.10
N ASP A 15 -5.41 12.28 -7.11
CA ASP A 15 -4.56 13.42 -7.38
C ASP A 15 -5.25 14.48 -8.26
N GLU A 16 -4.54 15.56 -8.55
CA GLU A 16 -5.07 16.68 -9.32
C GLU A 16 -5.45 16.29 -10.74
N ASP A 17 -4.77 15.31 -11.31
CA ASP A 17 -5.02 14.84 -12.67
C ASP A 17 -6.13 13.78 -12.75
N GLY A 18 -6.70 13.43 -11.62
CA GLY A 18 -7.78 12.45 -11.55
C GLY A 18 -7.32 11.02 -11.41
N TYR A 19 -6.02 10.77 -11.25
CA TYR A 19 -5.50 9.43 -10.97
C TYR A 19 -5.68 9.08 -9.50
N PHE A 20 -5.89 7.79 -9.25
CA PHE A 20 -5.90 7.28 -7.89
C PHE A 20 -4.51 6.78 -7.55
N VAL A 21 -3.91 7.36 -6.52
CA VAL A 21 -2.57 7.00 -6.07
C VAL A 21 -2.71 6.14 -4.83
N ALA A 22 -2.10 4.96 -4.86
CA ALA A 22 -2.17 3.99 -3.76
C ALA A 22 -0.80 3.82 -3.14
N ASP A 23 -0.77 3.77 -1.82
CA ASP A 23 0.45 3.63 -1.04
C ASP A 23 0.26 2.56 0.02
N CYS A 24 1.27 1.72 0.22
CA CYS A 24 1.30 0.74 1.28
C CYS A 24 2.32 1.19 2.34
N PRO A 25 1.87 1.78 3.46
CA PRO A 25 2.81 2.34 4.45
C PRO A 25 3.71 1.31 5.12
N ASP A 26 3.29 0.04 5.21
CA ASP A 26 4.12 -1.01 5.79
C ASP A 26 5.35 -1.32 4.95
N LEU A 27 5.28 -1.07 3.66
CA LEU A 27 6.35 -1.43 2.72
C LEU A 27 6.91 -0.16 2.10
N GLN A 28 8.12 0.20 2.49
CA GLN A 28 8.77 1.41 2.01
C GLN A 28 8.93 1.38 0.48
N GLY A 29 8.49 2.44 -0.18
CA GLY A 29 8.59 2.56 -1.63
C GLY A 29 7.52 1.79 -2.39
N CYS A 30 6.59 1.13 -1.71
CA CYS A 30 5.52 0.38 -2.37
C CYS A 30 4.33 1.31 -2.63
N HIS A 31 4.30 1.89 -3.81
CA HIS A 31 3.21 2.77 -4.22
C HIS A 31 2.96 2.63 -5.72
N THR A 32 1.76 2.98 -6.13
CA THR A 32 1.37 2.90 -7.54
C THR A 32 0.19 3.83 -7.79
N GLN A 33 -0.31 3.81 -9.00
CA GLN A 33 -1.48 4.60 -9.36
C GLN A 33 -2.34 3.86 -10.37
N GLY A 34 -3.56 4.33 -10.55
CA GLY A 34 -4.49 3.82 -11.54
C GLY A 34 -5.46 4.91 -11.96
N LYS A 35 -6.06 4.74 -13.13
CA LYS A 35 -7.04 5.70 -13.64
C LYS A 35 -8.39 5.58 -12.94
N THR A 36 -8.65 4.44 -12.32
CA THR A 36 -9.85 4.17 -11.55
C THR A 36 -9.45 3.66 -10.18
N LEU A 37 -10.39 3.69 -9.23
CA LEU A 37 -10.16 3.13 -7.89
C LEU A 37 -9.84 1.64 -7.98
N GLU A 38 -10.62 0.90 -8.76
CA GLU A 38 -10.41 -0.54 -8.95
C GLU A 38 -9.04 -0.82 -9.58
N GLY A 39 -8.64 0.00 -10.54
CA GLY A 39 -7.33 -0.11 -11.18
C GLY A 39 -6.19 0.13 -10.19
N ALA A 40 -6.33 1.15 -9.35
CA ALA A 40 -5.32 1.44 -8.32
C ALA A 40 -5.22 0.29 -7.32
N ILE A 41 -6.35 -0.27 -6.89
CA ILE A 41 -6.39 -1.41 -5.97
C ILE A 41 -5.69 -2.63 -6.59
N ALA A 42 -6.00 -2.94 -7.84
CA ALA A 42 -5.36 -4.05 -8.54
C ALA A 42 -3.85 -3.84 -8.66
N ASN A 43 -3.45 -2.63 -9.03
CA ASN A 43 -2.03 -2.30 -9.20
C ASN A 43 -1.26 -2.34 -7.88
N ILE A 44 -1.82 -1.83 -6.79
CA ILE A 44 -1.12 -1.87 -5.50
C ILE A 44 -1.05 -3.31 -4.96
N ARG A 45 -2.06 -4.12 -5.24
CA ARG A 45 -2.04 -5.53 -4.88
C ARG A 45 -0.86 -6.24 -5.54
N ASP A 46 -0.68 -6.02 -6.83
CA ASP A 46 0.44 -6.61 -7.57
C ASP A 46 1.78 -6.09 -7.08
N ALA A 47 1.87 -4.79 -6.78
CA ALA A 47 3.08 -4.20 -6.24
C ALA A 47 3.45 -4.78 -4.87
N ILE A 48 2.46 -4.98 -4.00
CA ILE A 48 2.67 -5.61 -2.69
C ILE A 48 3.16 -7.05 -2.85
N LYS A 49 2.52 -7.83 -3.74
CA LYS A 49 2.93 -9.21 -3.99
C LYS A 49 4.37 -9.29 -4.44
N LEU A 50 4.77 -8.43 -5.35
CA LEU A 50 6.15 -8.42 -5.84
C LEU A 50 7.12 -8.01 -4.74
N HIS A 51 6.80 -6.99 -3.97
CA HIS A 51 7.63 -6.50 -2.87
C HIS A 51 7.85 -7.60 -1.83
N VAL A 52 6.77 -8.26 -1.41
CA VAL A 52 6.85 -9.37 -0.45
C VAL A 52 7.68 -10.52 -1.00
N LYS A 53 7.51 -10.84 -2.29
CA LYS A 53 8.30 -11.90 -2.93
C LYS A 53 9.79 -11.60 -2.84
N ILE A 54 10.19 -10.37 -3.13
CA ILE A 54 11.59 -9.95 -3.08
C ILE A 54 12.12 -10.05 -1.65
N LEU A 55 11.35 -9.57 -0.66
CA LEU A 55 11.76 -9.67 0.74
C LEU A 55 11.97 -11.13 1.17
N ARG A 56 11.08 -12.02 0.76
CA ARG A 56 11.21 -13.45 1.07
C ARG A 56 12.44 -14.07 0.42
N GLU A 57 12.72 -13.73 -0.83
CA GLU A 57 13.89 -14.22 -1.53
C GLU A 57 15.18 -13.77 -0.84
N ASP A 58 15.19 -12.55 -0.32
CA ASP A 58 16.32 -11.99 0.42
C ASP A 58 16.34 -12.40 1.88
N LYS A 59 15.38 -13.22 2.31
CA LYS A 59 15.23 -13.68 3.70
C LYS A 59 15.10 -12.53 4.69
N GLU A 60 14.49 -11.45 4.26
CA GLU A 60 14.20 -10.31 5.12
C GLU A 60 12.83 -10.44 5.75
N GLU A 61 12.65 -9.84 6.91
CA GLU A 61 11.34 -9.78 7.56
C GLU A 61 10.38 -8.93 6.76
N ILE A 62 9.12 -9.33 6.76
CA ILE A 62 8.06 -8.55 6.12
C ILE A 62 7.54 -7.57 7.17
N PRO A 63 7.77 -6.24 6.95
CA PRO A 63 7.36 -5.25 7.93
C PRO A 63 5.85 -5.20 8.07
N GLN A 64 5.36 -5.12 9.30
CA GLN A 64 3.96 -4.86 9.58
C GLN A 64 3.86 -3.89 10.73
N LEU A 65 3.30 -2.72 10.47
CA LEU A 65 3.09 -1.72 11.49
C LEU A 65 1.95 -2.18 12.41
N GLU A 66 2.05 -1.84 13.70
CA GLU A 66 1.01 -2.19 14.64
C GLU A 66 -0.31 -1.52 14.32
N ALA A 67 -0.23 -0.26 13.89
CA ALA A 67 -1.42 0.50 13.55
C ALA A 67 -1.08 1.58 12.53
N VAL A 68 -2.04 1.81 11.64
CA VAL A 68 -2.02 2.97 10.75
C VAL A 68 -3.28 3.77 11.06
N ILE A 69 -3.09 5.03 11.40
CA ILE A 69 -4.19 5.90 11.79
C ILE A 69 -4.33 7.02 10.77
N LEU A 70 -5.52 7.12 10.20
CA LEU A 70 -5.87 8.25 9.34
C LEU A 70 -6.75 9.19 10.14
N THR A 71 -6.35 10.44 10.22
CA THR A 71 -7.11 11.43 10.98
C THR A 71 -7.14 12.75 10.23
N SER A 72 -8.07 13.61 10.63
CA SER A 72 -8.21 14.95 10.09
C SER A 72 -8.12 15.95 11.22
N LEU A 73 -7.36 17.02 11.01
CA LEU A 73 -7.26 18.11 11.95
C LEU A 73 -7.84 19.36 11.32
N GLN A 74 -8.68 20.05 12.08
CA GLN A 74 -9.24 21.32 11.62
C GLN A 74 -8.37 22.44 12.17
N ILE A 75 -7.82 23.24 11.27
CA ILE A 75 -6.89 24.30 11.65
C ILE A 75 -7.41 25.62 11.10
N ALA A 76 -7.56 26.59 11.99
CA ALA A 76 -7.90 27.96 11.60
C ALA A 76 -6.59 28.75 11.43
N ILE A 77 -6.45 29.37 10.27
CA ILE A 77 -5.27 30.16 9.93
C ILE A 77 -5.63 31.64 9.81
#